data_0c0b53926bde3d519cbbbf95490d6e80
#
_entry.id   0c0b53926bde3d519cbbbf95490d6e80
#
_cell.length_a   1.000
_cell.length_b   1.000
_cell.length_c   1.000
_cell.angle_alpha   90.00
_cell.angle_beta   90.00
_cell.angle_gamma   90.00
#
_symmetry.space_group_name_H-M   'P 1'
#
loop_
_entity.id
_entity.type
_entity.pdbx_description
1 polymer ?
#
loop_
_entity_poly.entity_id
_entity_poly.type
_entity_poly.pdbx_seq_one_letter_code
_entity_poly.pdbx_strand_id
1 'polypeptide(L)'
;SFPTRRSSDLTSERAKLKVKALAQLITPYTGSTNLFVVPYTKPQEYIRDNAPDVLFTVLMRRSMMRIANIIARKQGCEALVTGESLAQVASQTVKALQCTDAAQDLPILRPLIGMDKTEIVETARHINTFETSILPYEDCCTIFTPPHPKIRPELSEILEAEAGMPGLAELEAEAAEATERIRLRITDDVESEG
;
A
#
# COMPACT_ATOMS: atom_id res chain seq x y z
N SER A 1 10.74 -10.19 29.62
CA SER A 1 9.67 -10.84 28.86
C SER A 1 9.02 -9.82 27.96
N PHE A 2 9.36 -9.84 26.65
CA PHE A 2 8.67 -9.01 25.66
C PHE A 2 7.28 -9.60 25.44
N PRO A 3 6.21 -8.80 25.43
CA PRO A 3 4.89 -9.31 25.09
C PRO A 3 4.90 -9.79 23.64
N THR A 4 4.60 -11.07 23.43
CA THR A 4 4.35 -11.64 22.11
C THR A 4 3.11 -10.95 21.54
N ARG A 5 3.29 -9.96 20.64
CA ARG A 5 2.20 -9.40 19.82
C ARG A 5 1.57 -10.55 19.02
N ARG A 6 0.28 -10.73 19.17
CA ARG A 6 -0.47 -11.69 18.34
C ARG A 6 -0.37 -11.23 16.90
N SER A 7 -0.12 -12.16 15.97
CA SER A 7 0.06 -11.93 14.54
C SER A 7 -1.14 -11.30 13.81
N SER A 8 -2.27 -11.12 14.49
CA SER A 8 -3.50 -10.53 13.94
C SER A 8 -3.53 -9.00 13.88
N ASP A 9 -2.54 -8.30 14.51
CA ASP A 9 -2.58 -6.84 14.70
C ASP A 9 -1.32 -6.15 14.16
N LEU A 10 -0.90 -6.47 12.91
CA LEU A 10 0.25 -5.83 12.28
C LEU A 10 -0.02 -4.35 11.96
N THR A 11 -1.28 -3.97 11.76
CA THR A 11 -1.70 -2.58 11.64
C THR A 11 -2.53 -2.20 12.86
N SER A 12 -2.11 -1.19 13.62
CA SER A 12 -2.87 -0.73 14.78
C SER A 12 -4.24 -0.16 14.35
N GLU A 13 -5.26 -0.28 15.21
CA GLU A 13 -6.56 0.38 15.00
C GLU A 13 -6.39 1.88 14.75
N ARG A 14 -5.42 2.52 15.39
CA ARG A 14 -5.08 3.93 15.21
C ARG A 14 -4.58 4.24 13.79
N ALA A 15 -3.80 3.33 13.17
CA ALA A 15 -3.38 3.49 11.78
C ALA A 15 -4.58 3.37 10.82
N LYS A 16 -5.52 2.45 11.08
CA LYS A 16 -6.78 2.33 10.33
C LYS A 16 -7.64 3.60 10.46
N LEU A 17 -7.78 4.14 11.67
CA LEU A 17 -8.50 5.40 11.91
C LEU A 17 -7.85 6.59 11.18
N LYS A 18 -6.52 6.71 11.20
CA LYS A 18 -5.77 7.72 10.43
C LYS A 18 -6.08 7.65 8.95
N VAL A 19 -6.05 6.45 8.36
CA VAL A 19 -6.36 6.26 6.93
C VAL A 19 -7.83 6.59 6.63
N LYS A 20 -8.76 6.20 7.50
CA LYS A 20 -10.19 6.56 7.40
C LYS A 20 -10.37 8.09 7.43
N ALA A 21 -9.70 8.78 8.36
CA ALA A 21 -9.74 10.25 8.44
C ALA A 21 -9.17 10.92 7.18
N LEU A 22 -8.03 10.44 6.65
CA LEU A 22 -7.47 10.93 5.38
C LEU A 22 -8.44 10.71 4.22
N ALA A 23 -9.05 9.53 4.12
CA ALA A 23 -10.04 9.24 3.10
C ALA A 23 -11.28 10.13 3.22
N GLN A 24 -11.70 10.49 4.44
CA GLN A 24 -12.79 11.43 4.68
C GLN A 24 -12.42 12.85 4.22
N LEU A 25 -11.19 13.32 4.49
CA LEU A 25 -10.71 14.65 4.09
C LEU A 25 -10.67 14.86 2.57
N ILE A 26 -10.56 13.79 1.78
CA ILE A 26 -10.58 13.92 0.31
C ILE A 26 -11.99 13.85 -0.30
N THR A 27 -13.03 13.51 0.46
CA THR A 27 -14.42 13.42 -0.07
C THR A 27 -14.94 14.73 -0.67
N PRO A 28 -14.56 15.96 -0.21
CA PRO A 28 -14.94 17.20 -0.88
C PRO A 28 -14.46 17.30 -2.34
N TYR A 29 -13.37 16.61 -2.69
CA TYR A 29 -12.79 16.61 -4.04
C TYR A 29 -13.29 15.46 -4.89
N THR A 30 -13.59 14.30 -4.28
CA THR A 30 -13.95 13.06 -4.97
C THR A 30 -15.43 12.72 -4.94
N GLY A 31 -16.21 13.42 -4.12
CA GLY A 31 -17.55 13.00 -3.73
C GLY A 31 -17.52 11.85 -2.73
N SER A 32 -18.46 10.90 -2.83
CA SER A 32 -18.41 9.70 -1.98
C SER A 32 -17.22 8.81 -2.36
N THR A 33 -16.48 8.35 -1.35
CA THR A 33 -15.30 7.50 -1.52
C THR A 33 -15.53 6.14 -0.89
N ASN A 34 -15.04 5.07 -1.52
CA ASN A 34 -15.02 3.74 -0.94
C ASN A 34 -13.60 3.45 -0.44
N LEU A 35 -13.46 3.24 0.86
CA LEU A 35 -12.22 2.76 1.46
C LEU A 35 -12.25 1.23 1.51
N PHE A 36 -11.25 0.58 0.97
CA PHE A 36 -11.07 -0.86 0.99
C PHE A 36 -9.96 -1.22 1.97
N VAL A 37 -10.30 -1.96 3.02
CA VAL A 37 -9.35 -2.43 4.03
C VAL A 37 -9.05 -3.89 3.78
N VAL A 38 -7.82 -4.16 3.33
CA VAL A 38 -7.36 -5.50 2.93
C VAL A 38 -6.64 -6.19 4.07
N PRO A 39 -7.03 -7.41 4.49
CA PRO A 39 -6.31 -8.19 5.49
C PRO A 39 -5.02 -8.78 4.89
N TYR A 40 -3.93 -8.02 4.92
CA TYR A 40 -2.70 -8.33 4.20
C TYR A 40 -1.67 -9.15 4.98
N THR A 41 -1.90 -9.46 6.25
CA THR A 41 -0.95 -10.15 7.14
C THR A 41 -0.43 -11.47 6.57
N LYS A 42 -1.34 -12.35 6.10
CA LYS A 42 -0.97 -13.67 5.56
C LYS A 42 -0.06 -13.57 4.32
N PRO A 43 -0.39 -12.80 3.26
CA PRO A 43 0.52 -12.60 2.13
C PRO A 43 1.88 -12.03 2.56
N GLN A 44 1.88 -11.05 3.47
CA GLN A 44 3.10 -10.40 3.95
C GLN A 44 4.03 -11.37 4.69
N GLU A 45 3.50 -12.16 5.62
CA GLU A 45 4.25 -13.18 6.35
C GLU A 45 4.76 -14.29 5.41
N TYR A 46 3.95 -14.72 4.45
CA TYR A 46 4.35 -15.70 3.48
C TYR A 46 5.53 -15.24 2.61
N ILE A 47 5.51 -13.97 2.14
CA ILE A 47 6.63 -13.37 1.40
C ILE A 47 7.86 -13.29 2.29
N ARG A 48 7.74 -12.84 3.55
CA ARG A 48 8.85 -12.75 4.50
C ARG A 48 9.53 -14.11 4.70
N ASP A 49 8.74 -15.17 4.83
CA ASP A 49 9.25 -16.50 5.21
C ASP A 49 9.83 -17.27 4.00
N ASN A 50 9.50 -16.88 2.76
CA ASN A 50 9.86 -17.62 1.55
C ASN A 50 10.70 -16.83 0.53
N ALA A 51 10.84 -15.52 0.69
CA ALA A 51 11.58 -14.68 -0.26
C ALA A 51 12.95 -14.27 0.28
N PRO A 52 13.92 -13.96 -0.61
CA PRO A 52 15.15 -13.30 -0.19
C PRO A 52 14.88 -11.94 0.45
N ASP A 53 15.44 -11.69 1.64
CA ASP A 53 15.20 -10.46 2.42
C ASP A 53 15.37 -9.17 1.59
N VAL A 54 16.41 -9.11 0.77
CA VAL A 54 16.72 -7.93 -0.07
C VAL A 54 15.64 -7.62 -1.11
N LEU A 55 14.82 -8.60 -1.49
CA LEU A 55 13.74 -8.47 -2.47
C LEU A 55 12.37 -8.28 -1.81
N PHE A 56 12.27 -8.44 -0.48
CA PHE A 56 11.01 -8.41 0.27
C PHE A 56 10.13 -7.21 -0.09
N THR A 57 10.70 -5.99 -0.05
CA THR A 57 9.93 -4.77 -0.29
C THR A 57 9.32 -4.72 -1.69
N VAL A 58 10.06 -5.13 -2.73
CA VAL A 58 9.56 -5.13 -4.11
C VAL A 58 8.50 -6.21 -4.29
N LEU A 59 8.72 -7.41 -3.77
CA LEU A 59 7.76 -8.53 -3.83
C LEU A 59 6.46 -8.18 -3.09
N MET A 60 6.56 -7.58 -1.91
CA MET A 60 5.40 -7.09 -1.15
C MET A 60 4.60 -6.06 -1.96
N ARG A 61 5.26 -5.08 -2.59
CA ARG A 61 4.59 -4.08 -3.43
C ARG A 61 3.93 -4.70 -4.66
N ARG A 62 4.55 -5.68 -5.30
CA ARG A 62 3.96 -6.43 -6.42
C ARG A 62 2.69 -7.16 -5.98
N SER A 63 2.74 -7.83 -4.83
CA SER A 63 1.58 -8.49 -4.22
C SER A 63 0.44 -7.50 -3.96
N MET A 64 0.74 -6.34 -3.35
CA MET A 64 -0.25 -5.28 -3.13
C MET A 64 -0.86 -4.78 -4.44
N MET A 65 -0.07 -4.63 -5.50
CA MET A 65 -0.57 -4.20 -6.82
C MET A 65 -1.48 -5.25 -7.47
N ARG A 66 -1.17 -6.55 -7.34
CA ARG A 66 -2.06 -7.63 -7.82
C ARG A 66 -3.40 -7.64 -7.08
N ILE A 67 -3.38 -7.49 -5.75
CA ILE A 67 -4.60 -7.37 -4.95
C ILE A 67 -5.40 -6.12 -5.36
N ALA A 68 -4.73 -4.98 -5.50
CA ALA A 68 -5.37 -3.75 -5.97
C ALA A 68 -6.01 -3.90 -7.36
N ASN A 69 -5.33 -4.60 -8.27
CA ASN A 69 -5.86 -4.91 -9.60
C ASN A 69 -7.12 -5.80 -9.53
N ILE A 70 -7.14 -6.84 -8.68
CA ILE A 70 -8.32 -7.69 -8.46
C ILE A 70 -9.50 -6.85 -7.96
N ILE A 71 -9.28 -6.01 -6.95
CA ILE A 71 -10.33 -5.15 -6.38
C ILE A 71 -10.80 -4.13 -7.42
N ALA A 72 -9.88 -3.46 -8.12
CA ALA A 72 -10.20 -2.47 -9.14
C ALA A 72 -11.08 -3.04 -10.25
N ARG A 73 -10.74 -4.22 -10.77
CA ARG A 73 -11.55 -4.90 -11.78
C ARG A 73 -12.94 -5.28 -11.26
N LYS A 74 -13.07 -5.75 -10.04
CA LYS A 74 -14.38 -6.03 -9.40
C LYS A 74 -15.23 -4.77 -9.25
N GLN A 75 -14.59 -3.60 -9.11
CA GLN A 75 -15.27 -2.31 -9.00
C GLN A 75 -15.49 -1.62 -10.35
N GLY A 76 -15.05 -2.21 -11.46
CA GLY A 76 -15.15 -1.63 -12.81
C GLY A 76 -14.20 -0.45 -13.02
N CYS A 77 -13.09 -0.37 -12.28
CA CYS A 77 -12.07 0.65 -12.49
C CYS A 77 -11.19 0.29 -13.68
N GLU A 78 -10.76 1.32 -14.43
CA GLU A 78 -9.95 1.18 -15.64
C GLU A 78 -8.47 1.54 -15.44
N ALA A 79 -8.12 2.07 -14.26
CA ALA A 79 -6.76 2.44 -13.89
C ALA A 79 -6.53 2.35 -12.37
N LEU A 80 -5.27 2.26 -11.98
CA LEU A 80 -4.82 2.44 -10.60
C LEU A 80 -4.14 3.80 -10.46
N VAL A 81 -4.22 4.41 -9.28
CA VAL A 81 -3.51 5.64 -8.94
C VAL A 81 -2.63 5.38 -7.73
N THR A 82 -1.37 5.77 -7.78
CA THR A 82 -0.44 5.64 -6.65
C THR A 82 0.21 6.98 -6.29
N GLY A 83 0.58 7.14 -5.03
CA GLY A 83 1.28 8.32 -4.51
C GLY A 83 2.81 8.22 -4.60
N GLU A 84 3.35 7.46 -5.55
CA GLU A 84 4.79 7.28 -5.72
C GLU A 84 5.46 8.53 -6.29
N SER A 85 6.64 8.87 -5.76
CA SER A 85 7.55 9.89 -6.27
C SER A 85 8.94 9.29 -6.45
N LEU A 86 9.64 9.63 -7.54
CA LEU A 86 10.95 9.04 -7.86
C LEU A 86 11.99 9.36 -6.77
N ALA A 87 12.80 8.37 -6.45
CA ALA A 87 13.96 8.46 -5.55
C ALA A 87 13.66 8.88 -4.09
N GLN A 88 12.40 8.92 -3.66
CA GLN A 88 12.07 9.22 -2.26
C GLN A 88 12.47 8.06 -1.32
N VAL A 89 12.32 6.83 -1.76
CA VAL A 89 12.72 5.61 -1.02
C VAL A 89 13.27 4.55 -1.98
N ALA A 90 13.96 3.54 -1.43
CA ALA A 90 14.60 2.48 -2.20
C ALA A 90 13.65 1.73 -3.16
N SER A 91 12.37 1.61 -2.81
CA SER A 91 11.34 0.94 -3.63
C SER A 91 10.74 1.83 -4.72
N GLN A 92 11.13 3.09 -4.82
CA GLN A 92 10.63 4.07 -5.80
C GLN A 92 11.71 4.47 -6.82
N THR A 93 12.64 3.59 -7.13
CA THR A 93 13.56 3.73 -8.26
C THR A 93 12.86 3.31 -9.56
N VAL A 94 13.34 3.79 -10.71
CA VAL A 94 12.78 3.40 -12.03
C VAL A 94 12.75 1.88 -12.20
N LYS A 95 13.82 1.17 -11.77
CA LYS A 95 13.89 -0.29 -11.84
C LYS A 95 12.87 -0.97 -10.92
N ALA A 96 12.72 -0.48 -9.70
CA ALA A 96 11.72 -1.02 -8.77
C ALA A 96 10.29 -0.77 -9.27
N LEU A 97 9.99 0.40 -9.82
CA LEU A 97 8.70 0.71 -10.43
C LEU A 97 8.43 -0.19 -11.64
N GLN A 98 9.40 -0.40 -12.53
CA GLN A 98 9.28 -1.34 -13.65
C GLN A 98 8.89 -2.75 -13.18
N CYS A 99 9.55 -3.25 -12.13
CA CYS A 99 9.19 -4.54 -11.54
C CYS A 99 7.78 -4.55 -10.97
N THR A 100 7.36 -3.47 -10.30
CA THR A 100 6.02 -3.35 -9.70
C THR A 100 4.95 -3.27 -10.79
N ASP A 101 5.17 -2.51 -11.86
CA ASP A 101 4.24 -2.35 -12.97
C ASP A 101 3.97 -3.67 -13.70
N ALA A 102 5.00 -4.50 -13.85
CA ALA A 102 4.88 -5.81 -14.48
C ALA A 102 4.04 -6.84 -13.67
N ALA A 103 3.57 -6.48 -12.47
CA ALA A 103 2.77 -7.37 -11.63
C ALA A 103 1.27 -7.37 -11.95
N GLN A 104 0.80 -6.41 -12.74
CA GLN A 104 -0.62 -6.21 -13.04
C GLN A 104 -0.78 -5.58 -14.45
N ASP A 105 -2.01 -5.44 -14.95
CA ASP A 105 -2.29 -5.07 -16.34
C ASP A 105 -3.12 -3.78 -16.52
N LEU A 106 -3.60 -3.16 -15.43
CA LEU A 106 -4.26 -1.86 -15.51
C LEU A 106 -3.23 -0.73 -15.63
N PRO A 107 -3.50 0.35 -16.35
CA PRO A 107 -2.66 1.55 -16.32
C PRO A 107 -2.46 2.09 -14.92
N ILE A 108 -1.22 2.46 -14.57
CA ILE A 108 -0.90 3.07 -13.28
C ILE A 108 -0.62 4.55 -13.49
N LEU A 109 -1.45 5.40 -12.91
CA LEU A 109 -1.29 6.85 -12.92
C LEU A 109 -0.52 7.30 -11.67
N ARG A 110 0.52 8.10 -11.86
CA ARG A 110 1.41 8.58 -10.80
C ARG A 110 1.50 10.11 -10.82
N PRO A 111 0.48 10.82 -10.29
CA PRO A 111 0.44 12.28 -10.37
C PRO A 111 1.61 12.97 -9.65
N LEU A 112 2.26 12.30 -8.69
CA LEU A 112 3.35 12.85 -7.89
C LEU A 112 4.75 12.43 -8.39
N ILE A 113 4.86 11.70 -9.50
CA ILE A 113 6.09 10.99 -9.89
C ILE A 113 7.31 11.91 -10.06
N GLY A 114 7.11 13.14 -10.53
CA GLY A 114 8.17 14.13 -10.74
C GLY A 114 8.22 15.23 -9.68
N MET A 115 7.36 15.18 -8.66
CA MET A 115 7.32 16.19 -7.60
C MET A 115 8.34 15.89 -6.52
N ASP A 116 8.96 16.94 -5.99
CA ASP A 116 9.81 16.82 -4.81
C ASP A 116 8.98 16.78 -3.51
N LYS A 117 9.67 16.51 -2.39
CA LYS A 117 9.00 16.39 -1.10
C LYS A 117 8.31 17.69 -0.66
N THR A 118 8.87 18.85 -1.00
CA THR A 118 8.34 20.17 -0.62
C THR A 118 7.03 20.40 -1.36
N GLU A 119 6.99 20.17 -2.67
CA GLU A 119 5.80 20.31 -3.51
C GLU A 119 4.67 19.38 -3.04
N ILE A 120 5.00 18.14 -2.67
CA ILE A 120 4.03 17.17 -2.14
C ILE A 120 3.47 17.65 -0.79
N VAL A 121 4.32 18.17 0.11
CA VAL A 121 3.89 18.69 1.42
C VAL A 121 3.00 19.93 1.24
N GLU A 122 3.35 20.85 0.33
CA GLU A 122 2.52 22.01 0.02
C GLU A 122 1.15 21.61 -0.52
N THR A 123 1.11 20.65 -1.43
CA THR A 123 -0.14 20.09 -1.94
C THR A 123 -0.99 19.47 -0.82
N ALA A 124 -0.37 18.65 0.04
CA ALA A 124 -1.06 18.04 1.18
C ALA A 124 -1.62 19.07 2.16
N ARG A 125 -0.92 20.18 2.40
CA ARG A 125 -1.43 21.32 3.20
C ARG A 125 -2.60 22.01 2.52
N HIS A 126 -2.50 22.23 1.22
CA HIS A 126 -3.57 22.87 0.45
C HIS A 126 -4.90 22.10 0.52
N ILE A 127 -4.84 20.77 0.52
CA ILE A 127 -6.03 19.91 0.64
C ILE A 127 -6.32 19.47 2.09
N ASN A 128 -5.67 20.08 3.09
CA ASN A 128 -5.85 19.84 4.52
C ASN A 128 -5.60 18.40 4.99
N THR A 129 -4.76 17.63 4.29
CA THR A 129 -4.43 16.26 4.67
C THR A 129 -3.11 16.14 5.43
N PHE A 130 -2.25 17.19 5.39
CA PHE A 130 -0.89 17.13 5.92
C PHE A 130 -0.86 16.79 7.42
N GLU A 131 -1.60 17.51 8.26
CA GLU A 131 -1.56 17.35 9.73
C GLU A 131 -2.00 15.93 10.14
N THR A 132 -3.01 15.38 9.47
CA THR A 132 -3.44 14.00 9.70
C THR A 132 -2.38 13.00 9.21
N SER A 133 -1.74 13.28 8.08
CA SER A 133 -0.75 12.36 7.47
C SER A 133 0.50 12.17 8.33
N ILE A 134 0.92 13.18 9.08
CA ILE A 134 2.13 13.13 9.93
C ILE A 134 1.90 12.53 11.33
N LEU A 135 0.66 12.14 11.67
CA LEU A 135 0.40 11.49 12.95
C LEU A 135 1.27 10.22 13.11
N PRO A 136 1.88 10.00 14.30
CA PRO A 136 2.92 9.01 14.53
C PRO A 136 2.37 7.58 14.70
N TYR A 137 1.65 7.08 13.71
CA TYR A 137 1.18 5.70 13.69
C TYR A 137 1.97 4.89 12.68
N GLU A 138 2.43 3.71 13.10
CA GLU A 138 3.25 2.83 12.28
C GLU A 138 2.48 2.31 11.06
N ASP A 139 3.10 2.41 9.89
CA ASP A 139 2.61 1.81 8.67
C ASP A 139 2.99 0.32 8.63
N CYS A 140 2.11 -0.54 8.10
CA CYS A 140 2.34 -1.98 8.02
C CYS A 140 3.60 -2.36 7.23
N CYS A 141 4.01 -1.53 6.26
CA CYS A 141 5.19 -1.78 5.42
C CYS A 141 6.53 -1.56 6.15
N THR A 142 6.56 -0.89 7.30
CA THR A 142 7.80 -0.64 8.06
C THR A 142 8.19 -1.77 8.99
N ILE A 143 7.28 -2.68 9.31
CA ILE A 143 7.48 -3.73 10.31
C ILE A 143 8.55 -4.75 9.89
N PHE A 144 8.66 -5.04 8.59
CA PHE A 144 9.58 -6.04 8.02
C PHE A 144 10.55 -5.45 6.99
N THR A 145 10.77 -4.13 7.00
CA THR A 145 11.69 -3.52 6.02
C THR A 145 13.12 -4.03 6.26
N PRO A 146 13.75 -4.67 5.26
CA PRO A 146 15.11 -5.13 5.39
C PRO A 146 16.09 -3.96 5.56
N PRO A 147 17.20 -4.12 6.30
CA PRO A 147 18.18 -3.05 6.49
C PRO A 147 18.83 -2.58 5.19
N HIS A 148 18.89 -3.45 4.17
CA HIS A 148 19.51 -3.18 2.87
C HIS A 148 18.60 -3.65 1.73
N PRO A 149 17.49 -2.93 1.42
CA PRO A 149 16.63 -3.29 0.31
C PRO A 149 17.35 -3.09 -1.03
N LYS A 150 17.09 -3.94 -2.01
CA LYS A 150 17.68 -3.85 -3.34
C LYS A 150 17.13 -2.64 -4.09
N ILE A 151 18.02 -1.69 -4.42
CA ILE A 151 17.66 -0.42 -5.08
C ILE A 151 17.42 -0.62 -6.59
N ARG A 152 18.11 -1.57 -7.21
CA ARG A 152 18.00 -1.88 -8.65
C ARG A 152 17.68 -3.36 -8.85
N PRO A 153 16.44 -3.80 -8.56
CA PRO A 153 16.03 -5.15 -8.84
C PRO A 153 15.90 -5.38 -10.35
N GLU A 154 16.24 -6.57 -10.82
CA GLU A 154 15.94 -7.00 -12.18
C GLU A 154 14.66 -7.83 -12.19
N LEU A 155 13.82 -7.65 -13.21
CA LEU A 155 12.51 -8.32 -13.28
C LEU A 155 12.66 -9.85 -13.30
N SER A 156 13.67 -10.38 -13.98
CA SER A 156 13.93 -11.82 -14.03
C SER A 156 14.17 -12.43 -12.65
N GLU A 157 14.93 -11.74 -11.82
CA GLU A 157 15.24 -12.14 -10.45
C GLU A 157 13.99 -12.13 -9.54
N ILE A 158 13.13 -11.12 -9.74
CA ILE A 158 11.84 -11.03 -9.04
C ILE A 158 10.92 -12.18 -9.45
N LEU A 159 10.82 -12.49 -10.75
CA LEU A 159 9.99 -13.58 -11.25
C LEU A 159 10.50 -14.95 -10.79
N GLU A 160 11.83 -15.14 -10.70
CA GLU A 160 12.42 -16.35 -10.13
C GLU A 160 12.05 -16.52 -8.65
N ALA A 161 12.15 -15.45 -7.86
CA ALA A 161 11.74 -15.48 -6.46
C ALA A 161 10.23 -15.78 -6.31
N GLU A 162 9.37 -15.19 -7.15
CA GLU A 162 7.93 -15.47 -7.15
C GLU A 162 7.62 -16.93 -7.55
N ALA A 163 8.37 -17.51 -8.48
CA ALA A 163 8.22 -18.93 -8.86
C ALA A 163 8.47 -19.87 -7.69
N GLY A 164 9.30 -19.47 -6.72
CA GLY A 164 9.52 -20.16 -5.46
C GLY A 164 8.37 -20.05 -4.44
N MET A 165 7.35 -19.26 -4.74
CA MET A 165 6.22 -18.97 -3.83
C MET A 165 4.85 -19.33 -4.44
N PRO A 166 4.58 -20.60 -4.78
CA PRO A 166 3.37 -21.01 -5.52
C PRO A 166 2.06 -20.72 -4.78
N GLY A 167 2.08 -20.63 -3.44
CA GLY A 167 0.89 -20.30 -2.61
C GLY A 167 0.54 -18.82 -2.53
N LEU A 168 1.40 -17.92 -3.04
CA LEU A 168 1.18 -16.48 -2.89
C LEU A 168 -0.08 -15.99 -3.60
N ALA A 169 -0.32 -16.46 -4.82
CA ALA A 169 -1.48 -16.04 -5.61
C ALA A 169 -2.82 -16.42 -4.94
N GLU A 170 -2.89 -17.56 -4.27
CA GLU A 170 -4.07 -17.99 -3.51
C GLU A 170 -4.29 -17.07 -2.30
N LEU A 171 -3.24 -16.77 -1.54
CA LEU A 171 -3.32 -15.84 -0.40
C LEU A 171 -3.71 -14.42 -0.82
N GLU A 172 -3.25 -13.96 -1.98
CA GLU A 172 -3.65 -12.67 -2.56
C GLU A 172 -5.13 -12.64 -2.94
N ALA A 173 -5.62 -13.72 -3.55
CA ALA A 173 -7.04 -13.86 -3.89
C ALA A 173 -7.92 -13.91 -2.63
N GLU A 174 -7.51 -14.68 -1.61
CA GLU A 174 -8.21 -14.71 -0.30
C GLU A 174 -8.25 -13.31 0.34
N ALA A 175 -7.14 -12.57 0.35
CA ALA A 175 -7.08 -11.23 0.90
C ALA A 175 -8.00 -10.25 0.15
N ALA A 176 -8.06 -10.35 -1.18
CA ALA A 176 -8.95 -9.55 -2.01
C ALA A 176 -10.43 -9.87 -1.74
N GLU A 177 -10.78 -11.13 -1.52
CA GLU A 177 -12.16 -11.54 -1.18
C GLU A 177 -12.56 -11.10 0.23
N ALA A 178 -11.64 -11.18 1.21
CA ALA A 178 -11.88 -10.81 2.60
C ALA A 178 -11.81 -9.30 2.86
N THR A 179 -11.70 -8.48 1.81
CA THR A 179 -11.58 -7.02 1.91
C THR A 179 -12.86 -6.40 2.47
N GLU A 180 -12.72 -5.61 3.54
CA GLU A 180 -13.77 -4.76 4.08
C GLU A 180 -13.97 -3.52 3.22
N ARG A 181 -15.22 -3.18 2.86
CA ARG A 181 -15.56 -1.95 2.15
C ARG A 181 -16.27 -0.98 3.09
N ILE A 182 -15.70 0.21 3.28
CA ILE A 182 -16.28 1.30 4.05
C ILE A 182 -16.62 2.43 3.08
N ARG A 183 -17.90 2.83 3.01
CA ARG A 183 -18.32 3.96 2.19
C ARG A 183 -18.28 5.25 3.02
N LEU A 184 -17.54 6.25 2.54
CA LEU A 184 -17.42 7.57 3.14
C LEU A 184 -18.16 8.60 2.29
N ARG A 185 -18.90 9.49 2.93
CA ARG A 185 -19.65 10.60 2.29
C ARG A 185 -19.17 11.93 2.83
N ILE A 186 -19.38 13.02 2.09
CA ILE A 186 -19.04 14.40 2.52
C ILE A 186 -19.69 14.75 3.87
N THR A 187 -20.89 14.22 4.13
CA THR A 187 -21.70 14.51 5.33
C THR A 187 -21.32 13.64 6.54
N ASP A 188 -20.43 12.68 6.38
CA ASP A 188 -20.05 11.80 7.50
C ASP A 188 -19.07 12.57 8.39
N ASP A 189 -19.37 12.70 9.68
CA ASP A 189 -18.49 13.32 10.65
C ASP A 189 -17.21 12.46 10.81
N VAL A 190 -16.07 13.13 10.93
CA VAL A 190 -14.82 12.48 11.34
C VAL A 190 -14.98 12.16 12.82
N GLU A 191 -15.21 10.89 13.16
CA GLU A 191 -15.21 10.44 14.55
C GLU A 191 -13.87 10.79 15.17
N SER A 192 -13.84 11.91 15.88
CA SER A 192 -12.75 12.31 16.76
C SER A 192 -12.97 11.59 18.10
N GLU A 193 -12.43 10.40 18.24
CA GLU A 193 -12.25 9.86 19.58
C GLU A 193 -11.15 10.65 20.29
N GLY A 194 -11.58 11.37 21.37
CA GLY A 194 -10.74 12.17 22.25
C GLY A 194 -9.80 11.32 23.12
#